data_f99a097ffab5346159b26fe10d76608b
#
_entry.id   f99a097ffab5346159b26fe10d76608b
#
_cell.length_a   1.000
_cell.length_b   1.000
_cell.length_c   1.000
_cell.angle_alpha   90.00
_cell.angle_beta   90.00
_cell.angle_gamma   90.00
#
_symmetry.space_group_name_H-M   'P 1'
#
loop_
_entity.id
_entity.type
_entity.pdbx_description
1 polymer ?
#
loop_
_entity_poly.entity_id
_entity_poly.type
_entity_poly.pdbx_seq_one_letter_code
_entity_poly.pdbx_strand_id
1 'polypeptide(L)'
;MAHNIHFNEQTGKHSFFSVNEKAWHGLGQVVDQYPTSAEALKFAGLDYTVDKRKLFTVETESENAKIEVPGFFATTRTDNETVLGVVGKDYEVVQNTDAFSFFDSIVGGDGIQYETAGSLGKGERIFITAKLPGYIKVGKEDLIEKYLFLTTSHDGFGSIAAAFTPVRIVCQNTLNAALRSQSNSIKIRHTANAKERLEQAHILMGISNQVSNQLEQLFNKWSEVRITDKDLRKLIQLAMVPNKEVLLNLQAGKTDELSTCFKNMCDNAFEYAMSHSTQQLETTRGTLFGAYNAVTGYYQNVRAYKNEEAKLKSLLLGGTAQLRTQTAFNLCTRFAHDGHFRLQLN
;
A
#
# COMPACT_ATOMS: atom_id res chain seq x y z
N MET A 1 16.92 -7.68 10.56
CA MET A 1 16.19 -8.47 9.54
C MET A 1 15.22 -7.55 8.83
N ALA A 2 15.28 -7.52 7.51
CA ALA A 2 14.85 -6.38 6.71
C ALA A 2 13.38 -6.34 6.27
N HIS A 3 12.50 -7.25 6.70
CA HIS A 3 11.23 -7.44 6.01
C HIS A 3 9.99 -7.22 6.86
N ASN A 4 10.12 -7.20 8.15
CA ASN A 4 9.02 -7.22 9.15
C ASN A 4 7.89 -8.22 8.84
N ILE A 5 8.05 -9.07 7.81
CA ILE A 5 7.18 -10.25 7.62
C ILE A 5 7.41 -11.17 8.80
N HIS A 6 6.35 -11.52 9.49
CA HIS A 6 6.41 -12.39 10.64
C HIS A 6 7.09 -13.71 10.28
N PHE A 7 8.07 -14.10 11.10
CA PHE A 7 8.70 -15.41 10.99
C PHE A 7 8.17 -16.28 12.15
N ASN A 8 7.53 -17.39 11.81
CA ASN A 8 7.04 -18.33 12.78
C ASN A 8 8.16 -19.32 13.12
N GLU A 9 8.73 -19.19 14.32
CA GLU A 9 9.84 -20.03 14.79
C GLU A 9 9.44 -21.51 14.92
N GLN A 10 8.17 -21.80 15.21
CA GLN A 10 7.68 -23.18 15.37
C GLN A 10 7.59 -23.92 14.03
N THR A 11 7.21 -23.21 12.96
CA THR A 11 7.07 -23.80 11.63
C THR A 11 8.29 -23.54 10.73
N GLY A 12 9.20 -22.66 11.12
CA GLY A 12 10.35 -22.23 10.33
C GLY A 12 9.97 -21.46 9.04
N LYS A 13 8.76 -20.91 8.97
CA LYS A 13 8.23 -20.25 7.77
C LYS A 13 7.88 -18.79 8.02
N HIS A 14 8.01 -17.99 6.96
CA HIS A 14 7.48 -16.63 6.95
C HIS A 14 5.98 -16.62 6.70
N SER A 15 5.24 -15.82 7.46
CA SER A 15 3.78 -15.66 7.37
C SER A 15 3.41 -14.79 6.17
N PHE A 16 3.54 -15.35 4.97
CA PHE A 16 3.22 -14.71 3.71
C PHE A 16 3.01 -15.73 2.60
N PHE A 17 2.08 -15.47 1.69
CA PHE A 17 2.00 -16.15 0.40
C PHE A 17 1.76 -15.16 -0.75
N SER A 18 2.10 -15.58 -1.96
CA SER A 18 1.74 -14.94 -3.23
C SER A 18 1.37 -15.98 -4.28
N VAL A 19 0.52 -15.58 -5.24
CA VAL A 19 0.09 -16.47 -6.33
C VAL A 19 0.99 -16.27 -7.56
N ASN A 20 1.38 -17.36 -8.19
CA ASN A 20 2.17 -17.46 -9.43
C ASN A 20 3.56 -16.82 -9.37
N GLU A 21 3.73 -15.66 -8.80
CA GLU A 21 4.98 -14.92 -8.79
C GLU A 21 5.54 -14.72 -7.38
N LYS A 22 6.86 -14.86 -7.30
CA LYS A 22 7.57 -14.59 -6.05
C LYS A 22 7.50 -13.10 -5.74
N ALA A 23 7.05 -12.75 -4.54
CA ALA A 23 7.12 -11.36 -4.11
C ALA A 23 8.58 -10.89 -4.10
N TRP A 24 8.80 -9.60 -4.37
CA TRP A 24 10.13 -8.99 -4.47
C TRP A 24 11.05 -9.24 -3.26
N HIS A 25 10.51 -9.47 -2.07
CA HIS A 25 11.29 -9.83 -0.86
C HIS A 25 11.71 -11.30 -0.81
N GLY A 26 11.18 -12.12 -1.69
CA GLY A 26 11.55 -13.54 -1.81
C GLY A 26 11.13 -14.43 -0.63
N LEU A 27 10.35 -13.89 0.34
CA LEU A 27 9.91 -14.59 1.54
C LEU A 27 8.53 -15.21 1.36
N GLY A 28 8.21 -16.15 2.26
CA GLY A 28 6.93 -16.86 2.24
C GLY A 28 6.89 -17.92 1.14
N GLN A 29 5.70 -18.32 0.78
CA GLN A 29 5.49 -19.36 -0.24
C GLN A 29 4.80 -18.81 -1.49
N VAL A 30 5.12 -19.40 -2.63
CA VAL A 30 4.42 -19.17 -3.89
C VAL A 30 3.47 -20.33 -4.12
N VAL A 31 2.24 -20.03 -4.47
CA VAL A 31 1.22 -21.04 -4.83
C VAL A 31 0.84 -20.87 -6.30
N ASP A 32 0.57 -21.96 -6.97
CA ASP A 32 0.32 -21.96 -8.43
C ASP A 32 -1.16 -21.71 -8.79
N GLN A 33 -2.04 -21.74 -7.80
CA GLN A 33 -3.48 -21.55 -7.98
C GLN A 33 -4.02 -20.56 -6.95
N TYR A 34 -5.06 -19.85 -7.33
CA TYR A 34 -5.75 -18.95 -6.41
C TYR A 34 -6.46 -19.73 -5.31
N PRO A 35 -6.09 -19.50 -4.05
CA PRO A 35 -6.63 -20.27 -2.92
C PRO A 35 -8.04 -19.84 -2.53
N THR A 36 -8.75 -20.71 -1.85
CA THR A 36 -9.91 -20.35 -1.02
C THR A 36 -9.47 -19.56 0.21
N SER A 37 -10.37 -18.89 0.91
CA SER A 37 -10.05 -18.14 2.14
C SER A 37 -9.39 -19.03 3.20
N ALA A 38 -9.89 -20.26 3.38
CA ALA A 38 -9.32 -21.20 4.34
C ALA A 38 -7.89 -21.64 3.99
N GLU A 39 -7.61 -21.84 2.71
CA GLU A 39 -6.25 -22.12 2.22
C GLU A 39 -5.35 -20.89 2.33
N ALA A 40 -5.86 -19.72 1.97
CA ALA A 40 -5.13 -18.46 2.04
C ALA A 40 -4.70 -18.14 3.49
N LEU A 41 -5.59 -18.35 4.48
CA LEU A 41 -5.25 -18.22 5.90
C LEU A 41 -4.08 -19.14 6.30
N LYS A 42 -4.13 -20.41 5.88
CA LYS A 42 -3.06 -21.38 6.17
C LYS A 42 -1.77 -21.04 5.45
N PHE A 43 -1.84 -20.68 4.16
CA PHE A 43 -0.65 -20.33 3.38
C PHE A 43 0.04 -19.06 3.91
N ALA A 44 -0.75 -18.12 4.42
CA ALA A 44 -0.22 -16.90 5.04
C ALA A 44 0.23 -17.12 6.51
N GLY A 45 -0.04 -18.29 7.12
CA GLY A 45 0.20 -18.51 8.56
C GLY A 45 -0.62 -17.55 9.43
N LEU A 46 -1.88 -17.32 9.05
CA LEU A 46 -2.83 -16.43 9.70
C LEU A 46 -3.98 -17.20 10.38
N ASP A 47 -3.88 -18.49 10.50
CA ASP A 47 -4.87 -19.40 11.07
C ASP A 47 -4.86 -19.42 12.62
N TYR A 48 -4.08 -18.53 13.26
CA TYR A 48 -4.13 -18.31 14.69
C TYR A 48 -5.31 -17.42 15.10
N THR A 49 -5.76 -17.58 16.35
CA THR A 49 -6.73 -16.69 17.00
C THR A 49 -6.05 -15.76 17.99
N VAL A 50 -6.74 -14.67 18.33
CA VAL A 50 -6.24 -13.67 19.27
C VAL A 50 -7.24 -13.50 20.42
N ASP A 51 -6.75 -13.68 21.65
CA ASP A 51 -7.52 -13.52 22.87
C ASP A 51 -7.24 -12.15 23.52
N LYS A 52 -8.24 -11.66 24.23
CA LYS A 52 -8.14 -10.47 25.08
C LYS A 52 -7.98 -10.93 26.52
N ARG A 53 -6.78 -10.76 27.09
CA ARG A 53 -6.42 -11.22 28.43
C ARG A 53 -6.18 -10.08 29.40
N LYS A 54 -6.51 -10.27 30.68
CA LYS A 54 -6.25 -9.28 31.73
C LYS A 54 -4.76 -8.97 31.83
N LEU A 55 -4.47 -7.69 32.03
CA LEU A 55 -3.11 -7.19 32.23
C LEU A 55 -2.82 -7.06 33.72
N PHE A 56 -1.62 -7.46 34.12
CA PHE A 56 -1.17 -7.39 35.51
C PHE A 56 0.18 -6.67 35.59
N THR A 57 0.42 -5.97 36.69
CA THR A 57 1.74 -5.53 37.11
C THR A 57 2.18 -6.32 38.36
N VAL A 58 3.46 -6.29 38.69
CA VAL A 58 4.03 -6.91 39.90
C VAL A 58 4.19 -5.89 40.99
N GLU A 59 3.94 -6.27 42.23
CA GLU A 59 4.19 -5.43 43.39
C GLU A 59 5.71 -5.28 43.62
N THR A 60 6.15 -4.09 43.97
CA THR A 60 7.59 -3.77 44.05
C THR A 60 8.29 -4.53 45.20
N GLU A 61 7.55 -4.86 46.26
CA GLU A 61 8.10 -5.55 47.47
C GLU A 61 7.90 -7.08 47.46
N SER A 62 7.10 -7.62 46.52
CA SER A 62 6.79 -9.04 46.40
C SER A 62 6.65 -9.44 44.93
N GLU A 63 7.68 -10.12 44.39
CA GLU A 63 7.67 -10.60 42.98
C GLU A 63 6.51 -11.54 42.64
N ASN A 64 5.77 -12.08 43.63
CA ASN A 64 4.68 -12.98 43.43
C ASN A 64 3.28 -12.36 43.50
N ALA A 65 3.18 -11.10 43.97
CA ALA A 65 1.91 -10.40 44.05
C ALA A 65 1.58 -9.72 42.73
N LYS A 66 0.54 -10.18 42.05
CA LYS A 66 0.04 -9.61 40.79
C LYS A 66 -1.09 -8.63 41.07
N ILE A 67 -0.92 -7.41 40.61
CA ILE A 67 -1.94 -6.36 40.69
C ILE A 67 -2.57 -6.22 39.30
N GLU A 68 -3.90 -6.43 39.19
CA GLU A 68 -4.64 -6.23 37.95
C GLU A 68 -4.60 -4.75 37.53
N VAL A 69 -4.31 -4.48 36.25
CA VAL A 69 -4.42 -3.15 35.68
C VAL A 69 -5.84 -2.97 35.17
N PRO A 70 -6.70 -2.19 35.85
CA PRO A 70 -8.12 -2.13 35.53
C PRO A 70 -8.34 -1.41 34.18
N GLY A 71 -9.24 -1.96 33.37
CA GLY A 71 -9.64 -1.36 32.08
C GLY A 71 -8.66 -1.57 30.92
N PHE A 72 -7.52 -2.25 31.15
CA PHE A 72 -6.55 -2.59 30.11
C PHE A 72 -6.38 -4.08 29.99
N PHE A 73 -6.16 -4.54 28.75
CA PHE A 73 -6.04 -5.94 28.39
C PHE A 73 -4.89 -6.13 27.40
N ALA A 74 -4.24 -7.26 27.46
CA ALA A 74 -3.31 -7.71 26.45
C ALA A 74 -4.06 -8.46 25.34
N THR A 75 -3.80 -8.14 24.09
CA THR A 75 -4.14 -9.01 22.96
C THR A 75 -3.03 -10.02 22.79
N THR A 76 -3.39 -11.31 22.81
CA THR A 76 -2.41 -12.41 22.84
C THR A 76 -2.78 -13.45 21.81
N ARG A 77 -1.81 -13.93 21.04
CA ARG A 77 -1.98 -15.06 20.12
C ARG A 77 -2.17 -16.35 20.94
N THR A 78 -3.10 -17.19 20.52
CA THR A 78 -3.39 -18.44 21.22
C THR A 78 -2.46 -19.59 20.86
N ASP A 79 -1.79 -19.50 19.71
CA ASP A 79 -0.89 -20.54 19.20
C ASP A 79 0.52 -20.51 19.84
N ASN A 80 1.00 -19.34 20.24
CA ASN A 80 2.36 -19.18 20.76
C ASN A 80 2.48 -18.21 21.94
N GLU A 81 1.35 -17.78 22.53
CA GLU A 81 1.28 -16.91 23.71
C GLU A 81 1.92 -15.51 23.52
N THR A 82 2.19 -15.11 22.27
CA THR A 82 2.81 -13.81 21.98
C THR A 82 1.83 -12.66 22.24
N VAL A 83 2.25 -11.68 23.05
CA VAL A 83 1.50 -10.45 23.27
C VAL A 83 1.69 -9.53 22.07
N LEU A 84 0.57 -9.13 21.44
CA LEU A 84 0.53 -8.29 20.24
C LEU A 84 0.38 -6.81 20.57
N GLY A 85 -0.35 -6.49 21.64
CA GLY A 85 -0.57 -5.12 22.07
C GLY A 85 -1.32 -5.00 23.38
N VAL A 86 -1.57 -3.77 23.81
CA VAL A 86 -2.38 -3.44 24.99
C VAL A 86 -3.56 -2.59 24.54
N VAL A 87 -4.77 -3.00 24.92
CA VAL A 87 -6.03 -2.40 24.46
C VAL A 87 -6.95 -2.05 25.62
N GLY A 88 -7.87 -1.13 25.40
CA GLY A 88 -8.88 -0.75 26.38
C GLY A 88 -10.02 -1.78 26.50
N LYS A 89 -10.89 -1.57 27.51
CA LYS A 89 -12.01 -2.46 27.80
C LYS A 89 -12.98 -2.63 26.60
N ASP A 90 -13.22 -1.56 25.86
CA ASP A 90 -14.20 -1.52 24.76
C ASP A 90 -13.62 -2.00 23.40
N TYR A 91 -12.33 -2.40 23.38
CA TYR A 91 -11.74 -2.96 22.20
C TYR A 91 -12.25 -4.38 21.93
N GLU A 92 -12.75 -4.61 20.74
CA GLU A 92 -13.14 -5.93 20.27
C GLU A 92 -12.11 -6.49 19.31
N VAL A 93 -11.67 -7.72 19.57
CA VAL A 93 -10.73 -8.41 18.69
C VAL A 93 -11.46 -8.87 17.45
N VAL A 94 -11.03 -8.40 16.27
CA VAL A 94 -11.46 -9.00 15.02
C VAL A 94 -10.47 -10.10 14.66
N GLN A 95 -10.98 -11.31 14.54
CA GLN A 95 -10.16 -12.46 14.17
C GLN A 95 -9.70 -12.36 12.71
N ASN A 96 -8.58 -13.01 12.39
CA ASN A 96 -8.09 -13.08 11.02
C ASN A 96 -9.15 -13.69 10.08
N THR A 97 -9.87 -14.70 10.56
CA THR A 97 -10.99 -15.32 9.84
C THR A 97 -12.10 -14.33 9.50
N ASP A 98 -12.38 -13.35 10.37
CA ASP A 98 -13.40 -12.34 10.12
C ASP A 98 -12.99 -11.38 9.01
N ALA A 99 -11.68 -11.03 8.94
CA ALA A 99 -11.14 -10.23 7.87
C ALA A 99 -11.24 -10.95 6.51
N PHE A 100 -10.95 -12.24 6.46
CA PHE A 100 -11.12 -13.04 5.24
C PHE A 100 -12.61 -13.23 4.89
N SER A 101 -13.49 -13.43 5.86
CA SER A 101 -14.95 -13.52 5.62
C SER A 101 -15.53 -12.23 5.01
N PHE A 102 -14.94 -11.07 5.30
CA PHE A 102 -15.31 -9.85 4.60
C PHE A 102 -14.99 -9.95 3.10
N PHE A 103 -13.79 -10.46 2.76
CA PHE A 103 -13.43 -10.67 1.35
C PHE A 103 -14.26 -11.77 0.71
N ASP A 104 -14.63 -12.83 1.41
CA ASP A 104 -15.48 -13.89 0.88
C ASP A 104 -16.86 -13.37 0.43
N SER A 105 -17.37 -12.32 1.06
CA SER A 105 -18.60 -11.68 0.63
C SER A 105 -18.45 -10.94 -0.73
N ILE A 106 -17.21 -10.68 -1.15
CA ILE A 106 -16.85 -10.04 -2.42
C ILE A 106 -16.29 -11.07 -3.41
N VAL A 107 -15.47 -12.01 -2.89
CA VAL A 107 -14.80 -13.06 -3.67
C VAL A 107 -15.78 -14.17 -4.02
N GLY A 108 -15.75 -14.65 -5.24
CA GLY A 108 -16.50 -15.83 -5.69
C GLY A 108 -17.74 -15.53 -6.53
N GLY A 109 -18.28 -14.30 -6.53
CA GLY A 109 -19.38 -13.92 -7.42
C GLY A 109 -18.93 -13.43 -8.80
N ASP A 110 -17.82 -12.68 -8.86
CA ASP A 110 -17.40 -11.91 -10.03
C ASP A 110 -15.95 -12.17 -10.46
N GLY A 111 -15.36 -13.31 -10.10
CA GLY A 111 -13.98 -13.67 -10.48
C GLY A 111 -12.91 -12.93 -9.67
N ILE A 112 -13.24 -12.45 -8.47
CA ILE A 112 -12.29 -11.87 -7.51
C ILE A 112 -11.53 -13.00 -6.84
N GLN A 113 -10.21 -12.86 -6.73
CA GLN A 113 -9.32 -13.95 -6.32
C GLN A 113 -8.30 -13.45 -5.29
N TYR A 114 -8.04 -14.26 -4.25
CA TYR A 114 -6.97 -13.98 -3.30
C TYR A 114 -5.61 -14.03 -3.98
N GLU A 115 -4.85 -12.93 -3.91
CA GLU A 115 -3.55 -12.81 -4.59
C GLU A 115 -2.37 -12.90 -3.62
N THR A 116 -2.45 -12.16 -2.51
CA THR A 116 -1.44 -12.19 -1.45
C THR A 116 -2.07 -12.03 -0.09
N ALA A 117 -1.49 -12.63 0.93
CA ALA A 117 -1.75 -12.27 2.32
C ALA A 117 -0.53 -12.54 3.19
N GLY A 118 -0.47 -11.85 4.33
CA GLY A 118 0.60 -12.05 5.29
C GLY A 118 0.43 -11.24 6.56
N SER A 119 1.40 -11.41 7.47
CA SER A 119 1.47 -10.62 8.69
C SER A 119 2.83 -9.97 8.88
N LEU A 120 2.82 -8.87 9.62
CA LEU A 120 3.98 -8.05 9.94
C LEU A 120 4.26 -8.12 11.45
N GLY A 121 5.52 -7.87 11.82
CA GLY A 121 5.97 -7.85 13.20
C GLY A 121 5.91 -9.22 13.87
N LYS A 122 5.17 -9.33 14.95
CA LYS A 122 4.91 -10.59 15.68
C LYS A 122 3.58 -11.25 15.23
N GLY A 123 2.95 -10.71 14.17
CA GLY A 123 1.61 -11.05 13.74
C GLY A 123 0.53 -10.06 14.21
N GLU A 124 0.94 -8.92 14.79
CA GLU A 124 0.02 -7.89 15.24
C GLU A 124 -0.70 -7.17 14.10
N ARG A 125 -0.12 -7.13 12.91
CA ARG A 125 -0.74 -6.50 11.73
C ARG A 125 -0.82 -7.50 10.59
N ILE A 126 -2.00 -7.62 10.01
CA ILE A 126 -2.24 -8.45 8.83
C ILE A 126 -2.63 -7.62 7.63
N PHE A 127 -2.37 -8.14 6.45
CA PHE A 127 -2.83 -7.60 5.18
C PHE A 127 -3.27 -8.71 4.24
N ILE A 128 -4.22 -8.37 3.39
CA ILE A 128 -4.80 -9.26 2.38
C ILE A 128 -4.95 -8.45 1.10
N THR A 129 -4.61 -9.02 -0.04
CA THR A 129 -4.84 -8.44 -1.35
C THR A 129 -5.63 -9.41 -2.20
N ALA A 130 -6.70 -8.93 -2.81
CA ALA A 130 -7.52 -9.68 -3.75
C ALA A 130 -7.47 -9.03 -5.13
N LYS A 131 -7.27 -9.83 -6.17
CA LYS A 131 -7.28 -9.41 -7.56
C LYS A 131 -8.72 -9.27 -8.04
N LEU A 132 -9.03 -8.13 -8.65
CA LEU A 132 -10.33 -7.85 -9.27
C LEU A 132 -10.33 -8.26 -10.75
N PRO A 133 -11.49 -8.63 -11.31
CA PRO A 133 -11.60 -8.92 -12.72
C PRO A 133 -11.43 -7.67 -13.59
N GLY A 134 -10.90 -7.88 -14.81
CA GLY A 134 -10.66 -6.82 -15.78
C GLY A 134 -9.45 -5.94 -15.44
N TYR A 135 -9.24 -4.92 -16.25
CA TYR A 135 -8.05 -4.05 -16.22
C TYR A 135 -8.49 -2.59 -16.35
N ILE A 136 -7.63 -1.66 -15.92
CA ILE A 136 -7.62 -0.29 -16.38
C ILE A 136 -6.77 -0.29 -17.66
N LYS A 137 -7.36 0.05 -18.79
CA LYS A 137 -6.69 0.00 -20.10
C LYS A 137 -6.14 1.38 -20.45
N VAL A 138 -4.82 1.46 -20.67
CA VAL A 138 -4.16 2.67 -21.17
C VAL A 138 -3.66 2.37 -22.58
N GLY A 139 -4.20 3.05 -23.58
CA GLY A 139 -3.99 2.71 -24.98
C GLY A 139 -4.52 1.34 -25.33
N LYS A 140 -3.80 0.62 -26.21
CA LYS A 140 -4.22 -0.70 -26.68
C LYS A 140 -3.69 -1.85 -25.86
N GLU A 141 -2.48 -1.73 -25.33
CA GLU A 141 -1.70 -2.85 -24.79
C GLU A 141 -1.26 -2.66 -23.32
N ASP A 142 -1.35 -1.46 -22.77
CA ASP A 142 -0.96 -1.22 -21.38
C ASP A 142 -2.15 -1.52 -20.44
N LEU A 143 -2.10 -2.69 -19.82
CA LEU A 143 -3.15 -3.22 -18.96
C LEU A 143 -2.70 -3.12 -17.49
N ILE A 144 -3.42 -2.32 -16.71
CA ILE A 144 -3.16 -2.16 -15.28
C ILE A 144 -4.15 -3.03 -14.51
N GLU A 145 -3.65 -3.98 -13.75
CA GLU A 145 -4.45 -4.85 -12.89
C GLU A 145 -5.08 -4.07 -11.74
N LYS A 146 -6.20 -4.58 -11.23
CA LYS A 146 -6.97 -3.96 -10.17
C LYS A 146 -7.00 -4.86 -8.95
N TYR A 147 -6.84 -4.25 -7.77
CA TYR A 147 -6.81 -5.01 -6.53
C TYR A 147 -7.61 -4.33 -5.43
N LEU A 148 -8.14 -5.13 -4.54
CA LEU A 148 -8.58 -4.70 -3.22
C LEU A 148 -7.48 -5.06 -2.20
N PHE A 149 -7.20 -4.12 -1.32
CA PHE A 149 -6.30 -4.31 -0.20
C PHE A 149 -7.08 -4.15 1.11
N LEU A 150 -6.87 -5.06 2.04
CA LEU A 150 -7.38 -4.97 3.40
C LEU A 150 -6.22 -5.08 4.39
N THR A 151 -6.26 -4.28 5.42
CA THR A 151 -5.36 -4.39 6.56
C THR A 151 -6.13 -4.25 7.86
N THR A 152 -5.72 -5.00 8.87
CA THR A 152 -6.19 -4.85 10.25
C THR A 152 -5.04 -5.05 11.21
N SER A 153 -5.20 -4.62 12.47
CA SER A 153 -4.19 -4.87 13.49
C SER A 153 -4.81 -5.28 14.82
N HIS A 154 -4.05 -6.08 15.56
CA HIS A 154 -4.40 -6.56 16.89
C HIS A 154 -3.72 -5.78 18.02
N ASP A 155 -2.94 -4.75 17.67
CA ASP A 155 -2.16 -3.93 18.62
C ASP A 155 -2.95 -2.75 19.24
N GLY A 156 -4.21 -2.57 18.83
CA GLY A 156 -5.04 -1.45 19.25
C GLY A 156 -4.80 -0.14 18.51
N PHE A 157 -3.80 -0.07 17.62
CA PHE A 157 -3.45 1.15 16.87
C PHE A 157 -4.03 1.21 15.45
N GLY A 158 -4.82 0.24 15.04
CA GLY A 158 -5.41 0.18 13.72
C GLY A 158 -6.90 -0.16 13.74
N SER A 159 -7.63 0.37 12.76
CA SER A 159 -8.95 -0.11 12.37
C SER A 159 -8.81 -1.04 11.18
N ILE A 160 -9.80 -1.91 10.95
CA ILE A 160 -9.90 -2.58 9.66
C ILE A 160 -10.07 -1.51 8.60
N ALA A 161 -9.20 -1.49 7.63
CA ALA A 161 -9.29 -0.61 6.48
C ALA A 161 -9.23 -1.44 5.19
N ALA A 162 -10.19 -1.24 4.31
CA ALA A 162 -10.18 -1.82 2.98
C ALA A 162 -10.11 -0.71 1.94
N ALA A 163 -9.32 -0.91 0.90
CA ALA A 163 -9.13 0.08 -0.14
C ALA A 163 -8.98 -0.57 -1.53
N PHE A 164 -9.41 0.16 -2.54
CA PHE A 164 -9.14 -0.15 -3.94
C PHE A 164 -7.74 0.33 -4.34
N THR A 165 -7.03 -0.45 -5.12
CA THR A 165 -5.74 -0.08 -5.69
C THR A 165 -5.62 -0.56 -7.14
N PRO A 166 -5.37 0.36 -8.10
CA PRO A 166 -5.03 0.00 -9.46
C PRO A 166 -3.52 -0.26 -9.52
N VAL A 167 -3.06 -1.45 -9.21
CA VAL A 167 -1.62 -1.72 -9.18
C VAL A 167 -1.30 -2.89 -10.09
N ARG A 168 -0.31 -2.71 -10.95
CA ARG A 168 0.60 -3.82 -11.26
C ARG A 168 1.24 -4.20 -9.94
N ILE A 169 1.04 -5.38 -9.42
CA ILE A 169 1.58 -5.83 -8.13
C ILE A 169 3.11 -6.06 -8.20
N VAL A 170 3.77 -5.11 -8.65
CA VAL A 170 5.17 -4.94 -8.28
C VAL A 170 5.28 -3.69 -7.43
N CYS A 171 4.16 -2.98 -7.24
CA CYS A 171 4.22 -1.69 -6.62
C CYS A 171 2.90 -1.08 -6.19
N GLN A 172 2.81 -0.74 -4.97
CA GLN A 172 1.72 -0.11 -4.27
C GLN A 172 1.59 1.43 -4.43
N ASN A 173 2.08 2.01 -5.50
CA ASN A 173 2.22 3.46 -5.63
C ASN A 173 1.00 4.23 -6.11
N THR A 174 0.08 3.57 -6.77
CA THR A 174 -1.12 4.22 -7.31
C THR A 174 -2.24 4.35 -6.29
N LEU A 175 -2.16 3.63 -5.16
CA LEU A 175 -3.15 3.70 -4.10
C LEU A 175 -3.35 5.12 -3.56
N ASN A 176 -2.29 5.85 -3.39
CA ASN A 176 -2.30 7.13 -2.69
C ASN A 176 -2.69 8.32 -3.56
N ALA A 177 -2.48 8.22 -4.86
CA ALA A 177 -2.88 9.25 -5.80
C ALA A 177 -4.41 9.34 -5.91
N ALA A 178 -5.08 8.20 -5.88
CA ALA A 178 -6.52 8.10 -5.94
C ALA A 178 -7.22 8.37 -4.59
N LEU A 179 -6.52 8.15 -3.45
CA LEU A 179 -7.09 8.24 -2.11
C LEU A 179 -7.32 9.65 -1.58
N ARG A 180 -6.75 10.70 -2.17
CA ARG A 180 -6.87 12.07 -1.61
C ARG A 180 -8.08 12.86 -2.06
N SER A 181 -8.72 12.55 -3.18
CA SER A 181 -9.86 13.32 -3.69
C SER A 181 -11.22 12.75 -3.33
N GLN A 182 -11.31 11.46 -3.03
CA GLN A 182 -12.51 10.80 -2.49
C GLN A 182 -12.05 9.58 -1.71
N SER A 183 -12.74 9.21 -0.63
CA SER A 183 -12.34 8.06 0.19
C SER A 183 -12.50 6.74 -0.58
N ASN A 184 -11.46 6.32 -1.28
CA ASN A 184 -11.38 5.00 -1.92
C ASN A 184 -11.13 3.89 -0.90
N SER A 185 -11.21 4.24 0.36
CA SER A 185 -11.10 3.32 1.48
C SER A 185 -12.34 3.39 2.34
N ILE A 186 -12.73 2.25 2.85
CA ILE A 186 -13.75 2.16 3.89
C ILE A 186 -13.11 1.67 5.19
N LYS A 187 -13.63 2.17 6.30
CA LYS A 187 -13.32 1.64 7.63
C LYS A 187 -14.43 0.68 8.02
N ILE A 188 -14.07 -0.56 8.25
CA ILE A 188 -15.00 -1.60 8.67
C ILE A 188 -14.98 -1.64 10.19
N ARG A 189 -16.15 -1.52 10.81
CA ARG A 189 -16.28 -1.63 12.26
C ARG A 189 -16.12 -3.09 12.69
N HIS A 190 -15.44 -3.29 13.79
CA HIS A 190 -15.23 -4.62 14.37
C HIS A 190 -16.56 -5.30 14.77
N THR A 191 -17.58 -4.52 15.11
CA THR A 191 -18.91 -4.99 15.55
C THR A 191 -19.90 -5.21 14.40
N ALA A 192 -19.49 -5.00 13.13
CA ALA A 192 -20.41 -5.11 11.99
C ALA A 192 -20.93 -6.55 11.80
N ASN A 193 -22.25 -6.69 11.72
CA ASN A 193 -22.90 -7.95 11.40
C ASN A 193 -22.72 -8.32 9.91
N ALA A 194 -23.11 -9.52 9.50
CA ALA A 194 -22.93 -10.01 8.12
C ALA A 194 -23.60 -9.11 7.07
N LYS A 195 -24.76 -8.52 7.38
CA LYS A 195 -25.47 -7.61 6.47
C LYS A 195 -24.70 -6.29 6.29
N GLU A 196 -24.23 -5.71 7.37
CA GLU A 196 -23.43 -4.47 7.31
C GLU A 196 -22.11 -4.70 6.55
N ARG A 197 -21.44 -5.86 6.75
CA ARG A 197 -20.23 -6.23 6.00
C ARG A 197 -20.53 -6.34 4.49
N LEU A 198 -21.65 -6.96 4.12
CA LEU A 198 -22.04 -7.07 2.73
C LEU A 198 -22.35 -5.70 2.10
N GLU A 199 -23.05 -4.81 2.81
CA GLU A 199 -23.30 -3.44 2.35
C GLU A 199 -21.97 -2.67 2.14
N GLN A 200 -21.03 -2.79 3.07
CA GLN A 200 -19.69 -2.18 2.94
C GLN A 200 -18.91 -2.76 1.76
N ALA A 201 -19.02 -4.07 1.51
CA ALA A 201 -18.43 -4.72 0.36
C ALA A 201 -18.99 -4.16 -0.97
N HIS A 202 -20.30 -4.00 -1.07
CA HIS A 202 -20.94 -3.38 -2.24
C HIS A 202 -20.51 -1.92 -2.45
N ILE A 203 -20.39 -1.14 -1.37
CA ILE A 203 -19.88 0.23 -1.45
C ILE A 203 -18.44 0.24 -1.96
N LEU A 204 -17.58 -0.63 -1.45
CA LEU A 204 -16.19 -0.72 -1.88
C LEU A 204 -16.08 -1.12 -3.36
N MET A 205 -16.92 -2.06 -3.83
CA MET A 205 -16.97 -2.44 -5.24
C MET A 205 -17.46 -1.31 -6.14
N GLY A 206 -18.46 -0.55 -5.69
CA GLY A 206 -18.93 0.65 -6.38
C GLY A 206 -17.84 1.71 -6.52
N ILE A 207 -17.11 1.99 -5.44
CA ILE A 207 -15.94 2.88 -5.43
C ILE A 207 -14.87 2.36 -6.39
N SER A 208 -14.55 1.06 -6.35
CA SER A 208 -13.57 0.43 -7.22
C SER A 208 -13.87 0.65 -8.70
N ASN A 209 -15.12 0.42 -9.10
CA ASN A 209 -15.55 0.59 -10.50
C ASN A 209 -15.49 2.06 -10.93
N GLN A 210 -15.99 2.98 -10.10
CA GLN A 210 -15.94 4.41 -10.37
C GLN A 210 -14.52 4.91 -10.54
N VAL A 211 -13.63 4.56 -9.61
CA VAL A 211 -12.22 4.98 -9.62
C VAL A 211 -11.47 4.37 -10.79
N SER A 212 -11.73 3.10 -11.11
CA SER A 212 -11.13 2.45 -12.28
C SER A 212 -11.43 3.21 -13.56
N ASN A 213 -12.70 3.56 -13.78
CA ASN A 213 -13.13 4.32 -14.96
C ASN A 213 -12.51 5.73 -15.01
N GLN A 214 -12.47 6.41 -13.87
CA GLN A 214 -11.85 7.74 -13.79
C GLN A 214 -10.34 7.70 -14.07
N LEU A 215 -9.64 6.70 -13.54
CA LEU A 215 -8.21 6.53 -13.80
C LEU A 215 -7.93 6.12 -15.23
N GLU A 216 -8.76 5.25 -15.82
CA GLU A 216 -8.64 4.86 -17.22
C GLU A 216 -8.76 6.08 -18.14
N GLN A 217 -9.77 6.91 -17.95
CA GLN A 217 -9.95 8.15 -18.71
C GLN A 217 -8.77 9.13 -18.50
N LEU A 218 -8.33 9.29 -17.26
CA LEU A 218 -7.24 10.21 -16.92
C LEU A 218 -5.90 9.75 -17.49
N PHE A 219 -5.55 8.47 -17.34
CA PHE A 219 -4.29 7.93 -17.83
C PHE A 219 -4.24 7.87 -19.36
N ASN A 220 -5.37 7.57 -20.02
CA ASN A 220 -5.48 7.68 -21.47
C ASN A 220 -5.25 9.14 -21.92
N LYS A 221 -5.91 10.11 -21.29
CA LYS A 221 -5.66 11.53 -21.57
C LYS A 221 -4.18 11.88 -21.37
N TRP A 222 -3.53 11.41 -20.31
CA TRP A 222 -2.10 11.69 -20.08
C TRP A 222 -1.19 10.97 -21.07
N SER A 223 -1.55 9.80 -21.58
CA SER A 223 -0.78 9.10 -22.61
C SER A 223 -0.80 9.79 -23.98
N GLU A 224 -1.81 10.61 -24.25
CA GLU A 224 -1.91 11.44 -25.44
C GLU A 224 -1.14 12.77 -25.34
N VAL A 225 -0.89 13.24 -24.12
CA VAL A 225 -0.16 14.50 -23.91
C VAL A 225 1.33 14.27 -24.05
N ARG A 226 1.92 14.79 -25.12
CA ARG A 226 3.38 14.73 -25.37
C ARG A 226 4.11 15.80 -24.56
N ILE A 227 5.25 15.41 -23.99
CA ILE A 227 6.11 16.29 -23.21
C ILE A 227 7.55 16.17 -23.69
N THR A 228 8.32 17.24 -23.48
CA THR A 228 9.75 17.26 -23.77
C THR A 228 10.57 16.67 -22.62
N ASP A 229 11.82 16.28 -22.89
CA ASP A 229 12.76 15.86 -21.82
C ASP A 229 12.97 16.96 -20.78
N LYS A 230 12.88 18.24 -21.19
CA LYS A 230 12.95 19.39 -20.29
C LYS A 230 11.74 19.43 -19.34
N ASP A 231 10.55 19.15 -19.87
CA ASP A 231 9.32 19.10 -19.06
C ASP A 231 9.35 17.89 -18.12
N LEU A 232 9.82 16.74 -18.59
CA LEU A 232 10.01 15.54 -17.77
C LEU A 232 10.98 15.83 -16.60
N ARG A 233 12.16 16.43 -16.86
CA ARG A 233 13.09 16.81 -15.80
C ARG A 233 12.47 17.78 -14.82
N LYS A 234 11.74 18.78 -15.30
CA LYS A 234 11.04 19.76 -14.47
C LYS A 234 9.97 19.10 -13.58
N LEU A 235 9.16 18.18 -14.13
CA LEU A 235 8.17 17.44 -13.35
C LEU A 235 8.85 16.64 -12.24
N ILE A 236 9.90 15.87 -12.58
CA ILE A 236 10.65 15.06 -11.62
C ILE A 236 11.20 15.95 -10.49
N GLN A 237 11.87 17.06 -10.84
CA GLN A 237 12.41 18.00 -9.86
C GLN A 237 11.32 18.54 -8.92
N LEU A 238 10.21 19.02 -9.48
CA LEU A 238 9.10 19.57 -8.69
C LEU A 238 8.40 18.50 -7.83
N ALA A 239 8.21 17.30 -8.35
CA ALA A 239 7.60 16.21 -7.61
C ALA A 239 8.47 15.74 -6.43
N MET A 240 9.80 15.81 -6.59
CA MET A 240 10.77 15.30 -5.62
C MET A 240 11.31 16.36 -4.65
N VAL A 241 10.88 17.60 -4.72
CA VAL A 241 11.29 18.70 -3.83
C VAL A 241 11.15 18.32 -2.35
N PRO A 242 12.22 18.31 -1.55
CA PRO A 242 12.15 17.90 -0.15
C PRO A 242 11.56 18.98 0.77
N ASN A 243 11.80 20.24 0.49
CA ASN A 243 11.40 21.38 1.32
C ASN A 243 11.24 22.67 0.50
N LYS A 244 10.81 23.73 1.18
CA LYS A 244 10.57 25.05 0.55
C LYS A 244 11.84 25.71 0.01
N GLU A 245 12.97 25.52 0.66
CA GLU A 245 14.26 26.10 0.26
C GLU A 245 14.68 25.56 -1.13
N VAL A 246 14.67 24.24 -1.31
CA VAL A 246 14.98 23.60 -2.60
C VAL A 246 14.00 24.05 -3.70
N LEU A 247 12.72 24.25 -3.35
CA LEU A 247 11.75 24.77 -4.33
C LEU A 247 12.11 26.20 -4.77
N LEU A 248 12.45 27.08 -3.84
CA LEU A 248 12.83 28.46 -4.14
C LEU A 248 14.11 28.51 -5.00
N ASN A 249 15.09 27.68 -4.70
CA ASN A 249 16.31 27.57 -5.49
C ASN A 249 16.03 27.07 -6.92
N LEU A 250 15.15 26.08 -7.08
CA LEU A 250 14.70 25.63 -8.41
C LEU A 250 13.98 26.74 -9.19
N GLN A 251 13.09 27.49 -8.53
CA GLN A 251 12.36 28.60 -9.15
C GLN A 251 13.26 29.77 -9.53
N ALA A 252 14.31 30.02 -8.73
CA ALA A 252 15.30 31.04 -9.00
C ALA A 252 16.40 30.60 -10.00
N GLY A 253 16.36 29.35 -10.48
CA GLY A 253 17.37 28.79 -11.38
C GLY A 253 18.74 28.51 -10.72
N LYS A 254 18.82 28.53 -9.39
CA LYS A 254 20.04 28.31 -8.60
C LYS A 254 20.35 26.83 -8.46
N THR A 255 20.65 26.17 -9.56
CA THR A 255 20.90 24.72 -9.59
C THR A 255 22.16 24.30 -8.82
N ASP A 256 23.13 25.20 -8.68
CA ASP A 256 24.39 24.92 -7.97
C ASP A 256 24.19 24.82 -6.44
N GLU A 257 23.17 25.48 -5.91
CA GLU A 257 22.81 25.42 -4.50
C GLU A 257 22.03 24.13 -4.13
N LEU A 258 21.68 23.29 -5.10
CA LEU A 258 20.98 22.03 -4.86
C LEU A 258 21.95 20.93 -4.39
N SER A 259 21.55 20.18 -3.37
CA SER A 259 22.38 19.09 -2.84
C SER A 259 22.62 17.99 -3.89
N THR A 260 23.79 17.37 -3.86
CA THR A 260 24.15 16.24 -4.73
C THR A 260 23.16 15.09 -4.58
N CYS A 261 22.66 14.84 -3.36
CA CYS A 261 21.67 13.80 -3.09
C CYS A 261 20.36 14.07 -3.85
N PHE A 262 19.87 15.32 -3.88
CA PHE A 262 18.69 15.69 -4.63
C PHE A 262 18.90 15.58 -6.15
N LYS A 263 20.06 16.03 -6.64
CA LYS A 263 20.43 15.92 -8.07
C LYS A 263 20.43 14.47 -8.51
N ASN A 264 21.17 13.61 -7.79
CA ASN A 264 21.26 12.17 -8.09
C ASN A 264 19.88 11.48 -8.07
N MET A 265 19.02 11.85 -7.12
CA MET A 265 17.68 11.31 -7.05
C MET A 265 16.84 11.66 -8.29
N CYS A 266 16.93 12.89 -8.74
CA CYS A 266 16.23 13.36 -9.96
C CYS A 266 16.81 12.71 -11.24
N ASP A 267 18.14 12.59 -11.32
CA ASP A 267 18.82 11.98 -12.45
C ASP A 267 18.50 10.48 -12.56
N ASN A 268 18.49 9.76 -11.46
CA ASN A 268 18.09 8.34 -11.44
C ASN A 268 16.62 8.14 -11.86
N ALA A 269 15.72 9.05 -11.47
CA ALA A 269 14.33 8.98 -11.92
C ALA A 269 14.19 9.30 -13.42
N PHE A 270 15.00 10.21 -13.92
CA PHE A 270 15.06 10.52 -15.34
C PHE A 270 15.64 9.34 -16.14
N GLU A 271 16.74 8.75 -15.67
CA GLU A 271 17.33 7.56 -16.27
C GLU A 271 16.34 6.39 -16.33
N TYR A 272 15.58 6.16 -15.25
CA TYR A 272 14.52 5.17 -15.24
C TYR A 272 13.49 5.43 -16.36
N ALA A 273 13.06 6.68 -16.53
CA ALA A 273 12.13 7.07 -17.60
C ALA A 273 12.68 6.80 -19.01
N MET A 274 13.98 6.96 -19.19
CA MET A 274 14.63 6.80 -20.49
C MET A 274 15.02 5.37 -20.84
N SER A 275 15.25 4.52 -19.85
CA SER A 275 15.85 3.19 -20.06
C SER A 275 14.96 2.01 -19.70
N HIS A 276 14.06 2.14 -18.73
CA HIS A 276 13.27 1.02 -18.24
C HIS A 276 12.24 0.54 -19.26
N SER A 277 12.10 -0.79 -19.43
CA SER A 277 11.23 -1.38 -20.46
C SER A 277 9.78 -0.90 -20.41
N THR A 278 9.22 -0.75 -19.21
CA THR A 278 7.83 -0.24 -19.00
C THR A 278 7.68 1.23 -19.40
N GLN A 279 8.77 1.96 -19.60
CA GLN A 279 8.78 3.35 -20.03
C GLN A 279 8.98 3.50 -21.56
N GLN A 280 9.14 2.38 -22.26
CA GLN A 280 9.34 2.36 -23.73
C GLN A 280 8.04 2.01 -24.49
N LEU A 281 6.92 1.85 -23.79
CA LEU A 281 5.59 1.64 -24.40
C LEU A 281 5.13 2.92 -25.11
N GLU A 282 4.26 2.78 -26.10
CA GLU A 282 3.64 3.92 -26.81
C GLU A 282 2.93 4.86 -25.84
N THR A 283 2.32 4.32 -24.80
CA THR A 283 1.57 5.04 -23.76
C THR A 283 2.45 5.81 -22.78
N THR A 284 3.72 5.41 -22.60
CA THR A 284 4.63 6.00 -21.61
C THR A 284 5.76 6.81 -22.22
N ARG A 285 6.29 6.40 -23.36
CA ARG A 285 7.46 7.05 -23.96
C ARG A 285 7.15 8.49 -24.42
N GLY A 286 7.78 9.49 -23.77
CA GLY A 286 7.62 10.89 -24.08
C GLY A 286 6.21 11.44 -23.84
N THR A 287 5.49 10.85 -22.89
CA THR A 287 4.13 11.24 -22.53
C THR A 287 4.06 11.73 -21.08
N LEU A 288 2.99 12.44 -20.75
CA LEU A 288 2.72 12.87 -19.38
C LEU A 288 2.46 11.66 -18.46
N PHE A 289 1.85 10.58 -18.99
CA PHE A 289 1.69 9.33 -18.24
C PHE A 289 3.04 8.68 -17.94
N GLY A 290 3.98 8.67 -18.89
CA GLY A 290 5.34 8.22 -18.65
C GLY A 290 6.09 9.08 -17.63
N ALA A 291 5.86 10.38 -17.62
CA ALA A 291 6.46 11.26 -16.61
C ALA A 291 5.96 10.96 -15.19
N TYR A 292 4.67 10.69 -15.02
CA TYR A 292 4.12 10.20 -13.77
C TYR A 292 4.77 8.88 -13.36
N ASN A 293 4.87 7.94 -14.29
CA ASN A 293 5.48 6.64 -14.07
C ASN A 293 6.99 6.72 -13.76
N ALA A 294 7.70 7.73 -14.23
CA ALA A 294 9.11 7.95 -13.89
C ALA A 294 9.31 8.20 -12.40
N VAL A 295 8.47 9.04 -11.79
CA VAL A 295 8.53 9.32 -10.35
C VAL A 295 8.11 8.10 -9.55
N THR A 296 7.01 7.46 -9.92
CA THR A 296 6.52 6.27 -9.20
C THR A 296 7.53 5.13 -9.30
N GLY A 297 8.04 4.85 -10.49
CA GLY A 297 9.00 3.79 -10.76
C GLY A 297 10.34 3.99 -10.04
N TYR A 298 10.81 5.23 -9.91
CA TYR A 298 11.99 5.54 -9.12
C TYR A 298 11.84 5.05 -7.67
N TYR A 299 10.75 5.42 -7.00
CA TYR A 299 10.52 5.01 -5.61
C TYR A 299 10.29 3.51 -5.43
N GLN A 300 9.89 2.85 -6.47
CA GLN A 300 9.56 1.43 -6.45
C GLN A 300 10.75 0.53 -6.74
N ASN A 301 11.50 0.90 -7.77
CA ASN A 301 12.45 0.00 -8.42
C ASN A 301 13.91 0.47 -8.30
N VAL A 302 14.13 1.77 -8.08
CA VAL A 302 15.47 2.36 -8.12
C VAL A 302 15.96 2.78 -6.74
N ARG A 303 15.11 3.44 -5.95
CA ARG A 303 15.50 3.93 -4.63
C ARG A 303 15.87 2.79 -3.69
N ALA A 304 17.07 2.89 -3.12
CA ALA A 304 17.47 2.01 -2.03
C ALA A 304 16.75 2.39 -0.71
N TYR A 305 16.26 1.39 0.00
CA TYR A 305 15.67 1.51 1.33
C TYR A 305 16.50 0.72 2.34
N LYS A 306 16.48 1.16 3.60
CA LYS A 306 17.19 0.48 4.69
C LYS A 306 16.73 -0.98 4.84
N ASN A 307 15.43 -1.20 4.66
CA ASN A 307 14.77 -2.49 4.68
C ASN A 307 13.39 -2.36 4.03
N GLU A 308 12.71 -3.46 3.88
CA GLU A 308 11.41 -3.52 3.20
C GLU A 308 10.27 -2.90 4.02
N GLU A 309 10.35 -2.97 5.33
CA GLU A 309 9.41 -2.23 6.19
C GLU A 309 9.50 -0.72 5.92
N ALA A 310 10.73 -0.19 5.82
CA ALA A 310 10.96 1.21 5.47
C ALA A 310 10.43 1.53 4.06
N LYS A 311 10.54 0.58 3.11
CA LYS A 311 9.97 0.70 1.77
C LYS A 311 8.44 0.73 1.83
N LEU A 312 7.82 -0.26 2.48
CA LEU A 312 6.37 -0.33 2.67
C LEU A 312 5.83 0.91 3.37
N LYS A 313 6.46 1.33 4.46
CA LYS A 313 6.08 2.55 5.18
C LYS A 313 6.19 3.79 4.30
N SER A 314 7.25 3.90 3.53
CA SER A 314 7.46 5.03 2.62
C SER A 314 6.42 5.08 1.50
N LEU A 315 6.06 3.93 0.96
CA LEU A 315 5.13 3.78 -0.16
C LEU A 315 3.65 3.84 0.27
N LEU A 316 3.31 3.35 1.46
CA LEU A 316 1.94 3.04 1.85
C LEU A 316 1.39 3.81 3.04
N LEU A 317 2.24 4.13 4.01
CA LEU A 317 1.79 4.58 5.32
C LEU A 317 2.12 6.06 5.60
N GLY A 318 2.01 6.91 4.60
CA GLY A 318 2.22 8.36 4.75
C GLY A 318 3.68 8.80 4.58
N GLY A 319 4.55 7.93 4.05
CA GLY A 319 5.97 8.25 3.90
C GLY A 319 6.32 9.11 2.68
N THR A 320 7.61 9.36 2.50
CA THR A 320 8.14 10.26 1.46
C THR A 320 7.73 9.84 0.06
N ALA A 321 7.80 8.55 -0.29
CA ALA A 321 7.45 8.07 -1.62
C ALA A 321 5.97 8.36 -1.94
N GLN A 322 5.07 8.14 -0.97
CA GLN A 322 3.67 8.47 -1.10
C GLN A 322 3.43 9.95 -1.40
N LEU A 323 4.05 10.83 -0.61
CA LEU A 323 3.92 12.29 -0.81
C LEU A 323 4.43 12.73 -2.18
N ARG A 324 5.55 12.18 -2.64
CA ARG A 324 6.14 12.54 -3.94
C ARG A 324 5.32 12.03 -5.12
N THR A 325 4.81 10.81 -5.02
CA THR A 325 3.90 10.24 -6.03
C THR A 325 2.61 11.05 -6.13
N GLN A 326 2.04 11.46 -4.99
CA GLN A 326 0.87 12.33 -4.97
C GLN A 326 1.17 13.70 -5.59
N THR A 327 2.34 14.26 -5.30
CA THR A 327 2.76 15.52 -5.90
C THR A 327 2.88 15.39 -7.42
N ALA A 328 3.49 14.30 -7.91
CA ALA A 328 3.59 14.02 -9.34
C ALA A 328 2.20 13.89 -9.99
N PHE A 329 1.26 13.17 -9.34
CA PHE A 329 -0.12 13.05 -9.83
C PHE A 329 -0.80 14.42 -9.97
N ASN A 330 -0.69 15.26 -8.94
CA ASN A 330 -1.29 16.58 -8.95
C ASN A 330 -0.65 17.50 -10.03
N LEU A 331 0.67 17.39 -10.22
CA LEU A 331 1.38 18.13 -11.26
C LEU A 331 0.93 17.69 -12.66
N CYS A 332 0.81 16.38 -12.91
CA CYS A 332 0.32 15.85 -14.18
C CYS A 332 -1.13 16.26 -14.46
N THR A 333 -1.99 16.21 -13.45
CA THR A 333 -3.39 16.65 -13.58
C THR A 333 -3.47 18.12 -13.98
N ARG A 334 -2.68 18.98 -13.34
CA ARG A 334 -2.64 20.43 -13.69
C ARG A 334 -2.03 20.66 -15.06
N PHE A 335 -0.94 19.98 -15.39
CA PHE A 335 -0.31 20.13 -16.70
C PHE A 335 -1.25 19.72 -17.83
N ALA A 336 -1.99 18.66 -17.68
CA ALA A 336 -2.98 18.22 -18.67
C ALA A 336 -4.11 19.24 -18.89
N HIS A 337 -4.34 20.13 -17.91
CA HIS A 337 -5.33 21.22 -18.00
C HIS A 337 -4.70 22.53 -18.48
N ASP A 338 -3.56 22.94 -17.92
CA ASP A 338 -3.00 24.28 -18.05
C ASP A 338 -1.80 24.35 -19.03
N GLY A 339 -1.28 23.21 -19.47
CA GLY A 339 -0.11 23.11 -20.37
C GLY A 339 1.23 23.45 -19.71
N HIS A 340 1.29 23.62 -18.38
CA HIS A 340 2.53 23.93 -17.67
C HIS A 340 2.54 23.39 -16.23
N PHE A 341 3.75 23.11 -15.72
CA PHE A 341 3.94 22.67 -14.33
C PHE A 341 4.07 23.89 -13.41
N ARG A 342 3.18 23.96 -12.42
CA ARG A 342 3.28 24.91 -11.30
C ARG A 342 3.12 24.14 -10.00
N LEU A 343 4.06 24.29 -9.08
CA LEU A 343 3.96 23.83 -7.70
C LEU A 343 3.72 25.05 -6.80
N GLN A 344 2.59 25.03 -6.07
CA GLN A 344 2.35 25.94 -4.96
C GLN A 344 2.50 25.11 -3.69
N LEU A 345 3.42 25.51 -2.82
CA LEU A 345 3.47 24.99 -1.45
C LEU A 345 2.51 25.84 -0.63
N ASN A 346 1.48 25.19 -0.06
CA ASN A 346 0.65 25.79 0.99
C ASN A 346 1.43 25.84 2.29
#